data_a1f23ce17774fe6e8fb50f22abd60f7f
#
_entry.id   a1f23ce17774fe6e8fb50f22abd60f7f
#
_cell.length_a   1.000
_cell.length_b   1.000
_cell.length_c   1.000
_cell.angle_alpha   90.00
_cell.angle_beta   90.00
_cell.angle_gamma   90.00
#
_symmetry.space_group_name_H-M   'P 1'
#
loop_
_entity.id
_entity.type
_entity.pdbx_description
1 polymer ?
#
loop_
_entity_poly.entity_id
_entity_poly.type
_entity_poly.pdbx_seq_one_letter_code
_entity_poly.pdbx_strand_id
1 'polypeptide(L)'
;MTTITRLDSRDPAFEKTLTNLLAFDAEQDVAIDTAAANILLQVRQQGDAALLHYTQQFDKVDAQNVAALEIPRSEWETALAQLPAAQRQALEIAAERVRAYHAHQKQESWSYTEADGTRLGQQITPLDRVGLYVPGGKASYPSSVLMNAIPAKVAGVGEVIMVTPTPNGHRNAMVLAAAAIAGVDRCFAIGGAQAVGALAYGTETIPAVDKIVGPGNAYVAAAKRRVFGTVGIDMIAGPSEILVICDGKTQPDWIAMDLFSQAEHDELAQAILLCPDAKYLDAVQASIDKLLPTMPRAEIIRTSLRDRGALILVRDLFEACAISNKIAPEHLEVSCEHPEEWLPHLRHAGAIFMGQHSSESLGDYCAGPNHVLPTSRTARFSSPLGVYDFQKRSSLIHVSAAGAQTLGKVANELALGEGLEAHAASARYRLT
;
A
#
# COMPACT_ATOMS: atom_id res chain seq x y z
N MET A 1 8.46 27.74 -19.95
CA MET A 1 7.20 26.97 -19.89
C MET A 1 7.55 25.52 -19.59
N THR A 2 6.94 24.95 -18.58
CA THR A 2 7.08 23.53 -18.28
C THR A 2 6.26 22.75 -19.31
N THR A 3 6.90 21.83 -20.04
CA THR A 3 6.21 21.00 -21.02
C THR A 3 5.46 19.91 -20.26
N ILE A 4 4.14 19.99 -20.22
CA ILE A 4 3.25 18.90 -19.79
C ILE A 4 2.41 18.46 -20.98
N THR A 5 2.12 17.18 -21.11
CA THR A 5 1.36 16.65 -22.25
C THR A 5 -0.07 17.19 -22.25
N ARG A 6 -0.52 17.70 -23.40
CA ARG A 6 -1.90 18.17 -23.61
C ARG A 6 -2.63 17.18 -24.49
N LEU A 7 -3.75 16.66 -24.02
CA LEU A 7 -4.58 15.72 -24.76
C LEU A 7 -6.02 16.23 -24.88
N ASP A 8 -6.70 15.81 -25.93
CA ASP A 8 -8.15 16.04 -26.14
C ASP A 8 -8.80 14.67 -26.39
N SER A 9 -9.80 14.30 -25.60
CA SER A 9 -10.49 13.01 -25.72
C SER A 9 -11.21 12.82 -27.06
N ARG A 10 -11.42 13.90 -27.81
CA ARG A 10 -12.03 13.89 -29.14
C ARG A 10 -11.03 13.55 -30.27
N ASP A 11 -9.73 13.60 -29.98
CA ASP A 11 -8.70 13.24 -30.96
C ASP A 11 -8.77 11.74 -31.28
N PRO A 12 -8.82 11.32 -32.56
CA PRO A 12 -8.78 9.92 -32.94
C PRO A 12 -7.57 9.15 -32.40
N ALA A 13 -6.44 9.82 -32.12
CA ALA A 13 -5.25 9.21 -31.53
C ALA A 13 -5.26 9.14 -29.99
N PHE A 14 -6.28 9.72 -29.34
CA PHE A 14 -6.34 9.85 -27.88
C PHE A 14 -6.11 8.53 -27.14
N GLU A 15 -6.85 7.47 -27.49
CA GLU A 15 -6.77 6.17 -26.81
C GLU A 15 -5.36 5.57 -26.89
N LYS A 16 -4.70 5.69 -28.05
CA LYS A 16 -3.33 5.20 -28.24
C LYS A 16 -2.34 6.04 -27.43
N THR A 17 -2.50 7.35 -27.43
CA THR A 17 -1.62 8.26 -26.70
C THR A 17 -1.76 8.07 -25.19
N LEU A 18 -3.00 7.95 -24.70
CA LEU A 18 -3.27 7.65 -23.29
C LEU A 18 -2.66 6.28 -22.90
N THR A 19 -2.82 5.26 -23.73
CA THR A 19 -2.23 3.93 -23.46
C THR A 19 -0.71 4.02 -23.34
N ASN A 20 -0.05 4.77 -24.22
CA ASN A 20 1.39 4.97 -24.17
C ASN A 20 1.83 5.74 -22.91
N LEU A 21 1.07 6.80 -22.54
CA LEU A 21 1.34 7.58 -21.32
C LEU A 21 1.23 6.71 -20.05
N LEU A 22 0.25 5.81 -20.04
CA LEU A 22 0.00 4.88 -18.91
C LEU A 22 0.90 3.67 -18.95
N ALA A 23 1.60 3.40 -20.06
CA ALA A 23 2.53 2.30 -20.14
C ALA A 23 3.64 2.53 -19.11
N PHE A 24 3.65 1.67 -18.14
CA PHE A 24 4.76 1.53 -17.22
C PHE A 24 5.60 0.38 -17.78
N ASP A 25 6.81 0.67 -18.19
CA ASP A 25 7.75 -0.38 -18.56
C ASP A 25 8.04 -1.20 -17.30
N ALA A 26 7.16 -2.15 -17.07
CA ALA A 26 7.39 -3.24 -16.16
C ALA A 26 8.38 -4.25 -16.80
N GLU A 27 9.26 -3.81 -17.69
CA GLU A 27 10.47 -4.57 -17.94
C GLU A 27 11.19 -4.63 -16.61
N GLN A 28 10.91 -5.71 -15.94
CA GLN A 28 11.55 -6.12 -14.72
C GLN A 28 13.03 -6.00 -15.03
N ASP A 29 13.70 -5.01 -14.46
CA ASP A 29 15.14 -4.93 -14.61
C ASP A 29 15.70 -6.27 -14.17
N VAL A 30 16.06 -7.09 -15.14
CA VAL A 30 16.53 -8.47 -14.93
C VAL A 30 17.72 -8.47 -13.97
N ALA A 31 18.52 -7.40 -13.97
CA ALA A 31 19.65 -7.24 -13.07
C ALA A 31 19.17 -7.05 -11.63
N ILE A 32 18.14 -6.21 -11.39
CA ILE A 32 17.54 -6.01 -10.05
C ILE A 32 16.92 -7.31 -9.55
N ASP A 33 16.15 -7.99 -10.39
CA ASP A 33 15.48 -9.24 -10.03
C ASP A 33 16.48 -10.35 -9.70
N THR A 34 17.55 -10.48 -10.51
CA THR A 34 18.64 -11.43 -10.27
C THR A 34 19.41 -11.11 -8.98
N ALA A 35 19.72 -9.83 -8.73
CA ALA A 35 20.38 -9.41 -7.51
C ALA A 35 19.53 -9.70 -6.27
N ALA A 36 18.22 -9.38 -6.31
CA ALA A 36 17.30 -9.68 -5.23
C ALA A 36 17.22 -11.19 -4.96
N ALA A 37 17.16 -12.02 -6.02
CA ALA A 37 17.15 -13.48 -5.90
C ALA A 37 18.38 -14.01 -5.18
N ASN A 38 19.57 -13.51 -5.56
CA ASN A 38 20.84 -13.93 -4.96
C ASN A 38 20.92 -13.53 -3.48
N ILE A 39 20.51 -12.30 -3.15
CA ILE A 39 20.47 -11.83 -1.76
C ILE A 39 19.53 -12.70 -0.92
N LEU A 40 18.32 -12.95 -1.40
CA LEU A 40 17.34 -13.79 -0.72
C LEU A 40 17.86 -15.20 -0.48
N LEU A 41 18.50 -15.81 -1.49
CA LEU A 41 19.10 -17.14 -1.36
C LEU A 41 20.18 -17.17 -0.28
N GLN A 42 21.07 -16.17 -0.25
CA GLN A 42 22.13 -16.10 0.76
C GLN A 42 21.57 -15.90 2.16
N VAL A 43 20.58 -15.00 2.36
CA VAL A 43 19.92 -14.82 3.66
C VAL A 43 19.26 -16.14 4.11
N ARG A 44 18.59 -16.85 3.20
CA ARG A 44 17.97 -18.14 3.52
C ARG A 44 18.98 -19.22 3.95
N GLN A 45 20.20 -19.21 3.35
CA GLN A 45 21.23 -20.22 3.61
C GLN A 45 22.13 -19.90 4.79
N GLN A 46 22.40 -18.60 5.04
CA GLN A 46 23.43 -18.13 5.97
C GLN A 46 22.88 -17.27 7.12
N GLY A 47 21.56 -17.03 7.16
CA GLY A 47 20.90 -16.31 8.24
C GLY A 47 21.53 -14.95 8.57
N ASP A 48 21.85 -14.76 9.84
CA ASP A 48 22.45 -13.52 10.35
C ASP A 48 23.75 -13.12 9.66
N ALA A 49 24.57 -14.08 9.22
CA ALA A 49 25.85 -13.77 8.58
C ALA A 49 25.66 -13.03 7.24
N ALA A 50 24.73 -13.51 6.39
CA ALA A 50 24.40 -12.85 5.14
C ALA A 50 23.71 -11.49 5.38
N LEU A 51 22.77 -11.43 6.32
CA LEU A 51 22.06 -10.21 6.68
C LEU A 51 23.04 -9.10 7.12
N LEU A 52 23.97 -9.43 8.02
CA LEU A 52 25.00 -8.51 8.50
C LEU A 52 25.91 -8.05 7.37
N HIS A 53 26.38 -8.99 6.53
CA HIS A 53 27.24 -8.67 5.38
C HIS A 53 26.59 -7.63 4.47
N TYR A 54 25.33 -7.86 4.03
CA TYR A 54 24.65 -6.94 3.13
C TYR A 54 24.32 -5.59 3.80
N THR A 55 23.98 -5.58 5.08
CA THR A 55 23.71 -4.34 5.81
C THR A 55 24.97 -3.49 5.93
N GLN A 56 26.12 -4.11 6.22
CA GLN A 56 27.42 -3.40 6.22
C GLN A 56 27.77 -2.88 4.82
N GLN A 57 27.53 -3.69 3.78
CA GLN A 57 27.85 -3.33 2.41
C GLN A 57 27.00 -2.16 1.89
N PHE A 58 25.69 -2.18 2.12
CA PHE A 58 24.75 -1.22 1.51
C PHE A 58 24.48 -0.01 2.39
N ASP A 59 24.30 -0.22 3.69
CA ASP A 59 23.94 0.85 4.62
C ASP A 59 25.17 1.46 5.33
N LYS A 60 26.36 0.86 5.14
CA LYS A 60 27.61 1.32 5.78
C LYS A 60 27.52 1.41 7.32
N VAL A 61 26.75 0.52 7.91
CA VAL A 61 26.58 0.43 9.36
C VAL A 61 27.68 -0.47 9.93
N ASP A 62 28.42 0.04 10.90
CA ASP A 62 29.40 -0.76 11.64
C ASP A 62 28.70 -1.47 12.81
N ALA A 63 28.41 -2.76 12.63
CA ALA A 63 27.80 -3.62 13.63
C ALA A 63 28.56 -4.95 13.71
N GLN A 64 28.76 -5.46 14.93
CA GLN A 64 29.47 -6.72 15.15
C GLN A 64 28.60 -7.97 14.92
N ASN A 65 27.29 -7.82 15.06
CA ASN A 65 26.29 -8.88 14.88
C ASN A 65 24.92 -8.25 14.61
N VAL A 66 23.95 -9.06 14.20
CA VAL A 66 22.58 -8.62 13.89
C VAL A 66 21.84 -8.11 15.13
N ALA A 67 22.11 -8.67 16.30
CA ALA A 67 21.47 -8.19 17.55
C ALA A 67 21.83 -6.74 17.85
N ALA A 68 23.04 -6.27 17.47
CA ALA A 68 23.44 -4.87 17.61
C ALA A 68 22.71 -3.92 16.64
N LEU A 69 22.00 -4.45 15.65
CA LEU A 69 21.16 -3.70 14.72
C LEU A 69 19.72 -3.50 15.26
N GLU A 70 19.34 -4.16 16.33
CA GLU A 70 18.07 -3.89 17.00
C GLU A 70 18.14 -2.53 17.69
N ILE A 71 17.20 -1.64 17.35
CA ILE A 71 17.11 -0.32 17.96
C ILE A 71 16.30 -0.45 19.24
N PRO A 72 16.87 -0.19 20.42
CA PRO A 72 16.20 -0.41 21.69
C PRO A 72 15.02 0.55 21.88
N ARG A 73 13.95 0.08 22.52
CA ARG A 73 12.73 0.86 22.76
C ARG A 73 12.99 2.19 23.49
N SER A 74 13.96 2.21 24.40
CA SER A 74 14.38 3.44 25.10
C SER A 74 14.82 4.56 24.16
N GLU A 75 15.37 4.20 22.98
CA GLU A 75 15.74 5.19 21.95
C GLU A 75 14.50 5.82 21.29
N TRP A 76 13.45 5.02 21.05
CA TRP A 76 12.20 5.54 20.47
C TRP A 76 11.47 6.45 21.44
N GLU A 77 11.43 6.08 22.72
CA GLU A 77 10.85 6.88 23.79
C GLU A 77 11.59 8.19 23.98
N THR A 78 12.93 8.13 23.89
CA THR A 78 13.77 9.32 23.90
C THR A 78 13.52 10.22 22.68
N ALA A 79 13.44 9.61 21.48
CA ALA A 79 13.15 10.35 20.25
C ALA A 79 11.78 11.05 20.36
N LEU A 80 10.74 10.35 20.83
CA LEU A 80 9.41 10.92 21.04
C LEU A 80 9.44 12.08 22.06
N ALA A 81 10.15 11.91 23.16
CA ALA A 81 10.24 12.94 24.21
C ALA A 81 10.99 14.20 23.74
N GLN A 82 11.94 14.05 22.81
CA GLN A 82 12.78 15.14 22.30
C GLN A 82 12.22 15.83 21.05
N LEU A 83 11.15 15.30 20.43
CA LEU A 83 10.52 15.95 19.28
C LEU A 83 10.01 17.35 19.63
N PRO A 84 10.12 18.32 18.71
CA PRO A 84 9.42 19.57 18.81
C PRO A 84 7.92 19.36 19.08
N ALA A 85 7.34 20.13 20.00
CA ALA A 85 5.96 19.92 20.44
C ALA A 85 4.94 19.87 19.29
N ALA A 86 5.12 20.72 18.27
CA ALA A 86 4.25 20.74 17.09
C ALA A 86 4.34 19.43 16.27
N GLN A 87 5.52 18.86 16.08
CA GLN A 87 5.71 17.60 15.35
C GLN A 87 5.15 16.42 16.14
N ARG A 88 5.39 16.38 17.45
CA ARG A 88 4.83 15.37 18.33
C ARG A 88 3.30 15.40 18.29
N GLN A 89 2.70 16.57 18.47
CA GLN A 89 1.25 16.74 18.42
C GLN A 89 0.67 16.30 17.07
N ALA A 90 1.32 16.64 15.95
CA ALA A 90 0.89 16.24 14.63
C ALA A 90 0.88 14.71 14.46
N LEU A 91 1.93 14.01 14.92
CA LEU A 91 1.99 12.55 14.89
C LEU A 91 0.93 11.91 15.78
N GLU A 92 0.69 12.44 16.98
CA GLU A 92 -0.33 11.93 17.91
C GLU A 92 -1.75 12.09 17.33
N ILE A 93 -2.07 13.25 16.73
CA ILE A 93 -3.35 13.51 16.06
C ILE A 93 -3.52 12.57 14.85
N ALA A 94 -2.51 12.43 14.00
CA ALA A 94 -2.54 11.54 12.86
C ALA A 94 -2.77 10.09 13.30
N ALA A 95 -2.03 9.61 14.29
CA ALA A 95 -2.17 8.26 14.83
C ALA A 95 -3.57 7.98 15.39
N GLU A 96 -4.17 8.95 16.09
CA GLU A 96 -5.53 8.83 16.64
C GLU A 96 -6.56 8.70 15.52
N ARG A 97 -6.49 9.55 14.47
CA ARG A 97 -7.40 9.51 13.33
C ARG A 97 -7.26 8.20 12.53
N VAL A 98 -6.02 7.74 12.30
CA VAL A 98 -5.76 6.45 11.65
C VAL A 98 -6.35 5.32 12.47
N ARG A 99 -6.18 5.32 13.80
CA ARG A 99 -6.74 4.29 14.69
C ARG A 99 -8.27 4.31 14.66
N ALA A 100 -8.88 5.48 14.76
CA ALA A 100 -10.33 5.63 14.74
C ALA A 100 -10.93 5.12 13.43
N TYR A 101 -10.35 5.49 12.29
CA TYR A 101 -10.80 5.00 10.98
C TYR A 101 -10.70 3.48 10.86
N HIS A 102 -9.55 2.92 11.19
CA HIS A 102 -9.29 1.48 11.06
C HIS A 102 -10.09 0.63 12.07
N ALA A 103 -10.51 1.20 13.18
CA ALA A 103 -11.40 0.50 14.12
C ALA A 103 -12.73 0.10 13.47
N HIS A 104 -13.25 0.88 12.50
CA HIS A 104 -14.45 0.54 11.74
C HIS A 104 -14.26 -0.63 10.76
N GLN A 105 -13.04 -0.99 10.43
CA GLN A 105 -12.74 -2.08 9.50
C GLN A 105 -12.64 -3.45 10.18
N LYS A 106 -12.59 -3.49 11.51
CA LYS A 106 -12.42 -4.74 12.25
C LYS A 106 -13.60 -5.66 12.04
N GLN A 107 -13.32 -6.88 11.61
CA GLN A 107 -14.32 -7.93 11.42
C GLN A 107 -14.37 -8.85 12.64
N GLU A 108 -15.56 -9.37 12.94
CA GLU A 108 -15.81 -10.33 14.01
C GLU A 108 -16.22 -11.68 13.45
N SER A 109 -15.94 -12.76 14.24
CA SER A 109 -16.37 -14.10 13.91
C SER A 109 -17.91 -14.19 13.97
N TRP A 110 -18.49 -14.98 13.07
CA TRP A 110 -19.95 -15.16 13.01
C TRP A 110 -20.30 -16.63 12.74
N SER A 111 -21.50 -17.03 13.14
CA SER A 111 -22.08 -18.32 12.75
C SER A 111 -23.59 -18.25 12.75
N TYR A 112 -24.21 -19.14 11.98
CA TYR A 112 -25.65 -19.40 11.99
C TYR A 112 -25.93 -20.91 12.05
N THR A 113 -27.13 -21.28 12.47
CA THR A 113 -27.56 -22.67 12.57
C THR A 113 -28.74 -22.90 11.63
N GLU A 114 -28.66 -23.93 10.81
CA GLU A 114 -29.72 -24.35 9.90
C GLU A 114 -30.80 -25.14 10.63
N ALA A 115 -31.93 -25.37 9.96
CA ALA A 115 -33.09 -26.04 10.57
C ALA A 115 -32.81 -27.49 11.05
N ASP A 116 -31.83 -28.18 10.45
CA ASP A 116 -31.39 -29.50 10.80
C ASP A 116 -30.34 -29.51 11.95
N GLY A 117 -30.00 -28.34 12.49
CA GLY A 117 -28.99 -28.17 13.54
C GLY A 117 -27.55 -28.06 13.03
N THR A 118 -27.32 -28.10 11.73
CA THR A 118 -25.98 -27.80 11.13
C THR A 118 -25.60 -26.36 11.39
N ARG A 119 -24.41 -26.14 11.96
CA ARG A 119 -23.88 -24.78 12.21
C ARG A 119 -22.73 -24.46 11.26
N LEU A 120 -22.89 -23.38 10.53
CA LEU A 120 -21.89 -22.83 9.62
C LEU A 120 -21.45 -21.45 10.10
N GLY A 121 -20.22 -21.07 9.81
CA GLY A 121 -19.70 -19.77 10.22
C GLY A 121 -18.32 -19.48 9.70
N GLN A 122 -17.77 -18.41 10.23
CA GLN A 122 -16.42 -17.95 9.92
C GLN A 122 -15.71 -17.51 11.20
N GLN A 123 -14.57 -18.09 11.45
CA GLN A 123 -13.67 -17.63 12.52
C GLN A 123 -12.70 -16.61 11.95
N ILE A 124 -12.63 -15.45 12.58
CA ILE A 124 -11.71 -14.37 12.23
C ILE A 124 -10.64 -14.31 13.30
N THR A 125 -9.37 -14.44 12.88
CA THR A 125 -8.20 -14.39 13.77
C THR A 125 -7.16 -13.44 13.18
N PRO A 126 -6.43 -12.67 14.02
CA PRO A 126 -5.31 -11.89 13.54
C PRO A 126 -4.17 -12.79 13.05
N LEU A 127 -3.24 -12.23 12.32
CA LEU A 127 -1.92 -12.81 12.09
C LEU A 127 -1.13 -12.80 13.39
N ASP A 128 -0.21 -13.75 13.56
CA ASP A 128 0.59 -13.83 14.78
C ASP A 128 1.70 -12.78 14.79
N ARG A 129 2.39 -12.63 13.64
CA ARG A 129 3.51 -11.70 13.49
C ARG A 129 3.54 -11.05 12.12
N VAL A 130 3.87 -9.74 12.07
CA VAL A 130 3.94 -8.96 10.84
C VAL A 130 5.25 -8.19 10.75
N GLY A 131 5.87 -8.21 9.58
CA GLY A 131 7.03 -7.39 9.25
C GLY A 131 6.59 -6.09 8.57
N LEU A 132 7.06 -4.97 9.07
CA LEU A 132 6.82 -3.65 8.53
C LEU A 132 8.10 -3.12 7.91
N TYR A 133 8.14 -2.93 6.60
CA TYR A 133 9.23 -2.25 5.91
C TYR A 133 8.96 -0.76 5.82
N VAL A 134 9.83 0.04 6.43
CA VAL A 134 9.78 1.51 6.36
C VAL A 134 10.96 2.01 5.54
N PRO A 135 10.73 2.68 4.40
CA PRO A 135 11.82 3.23 3.61
C PRO A 135 12.67 4.22 4.42
N GLY A 136 13.97 4.25 4.09
CA GLY A 136 14.92 5.23 4.61
C GLY A 136 15.84 5.71 3.49
N GLY A 137 16.54 6.82 3.68
CA GLY A 137 17.51 7.36 2.72
C GLY A 137 17.13 8.75 2.19
N LYS A 138 16.54 8.88 0.99
CA LYS A 138 16.23 10.18 0.38
C LYS A 138 15.16 10.98 1.15
N ALA A 139 14.22 10.29 1.78
CA ALA A 139 13.20 10.87 2.64
C ALA A 139 12.89 9.94 3.82
N SER A 140 12.30 10.50 4.87
CA SER A 140 11.83 9.76 6.04
C SER A 140 10.31 9.70 6.00
N TYR A 141 9.75 8.54 6.33
CA TYR A 141 8.31 8.30 6.22
C TYR A 141 7.69 7.89 7.56
N PRO A 142 7.58 8.80 8.54
CA PRO A 142 6.91 8.51 9.81
C PRO A 142 5.43 8.18 9.60
N SER A 143 4.77 8.75 8.59
CA SER A 143 3.41 8.40 8.18
C SER A 143 3.29 6.93 7.80
N SER A 144 4.25 6.39 7.04
CA SER A 144 4.24 4.96 6.68
C SER A 144 4.33 4.04 7.90
N VAL A 145 5.00 4.48 8.99
CA VAL A 145 4.98 3.72 10.24
C VAL A 145 3.57 3.66 10.80
N LEU A 146 2.89 4.81 10.92
CA LEU A 146 1.52 4.88 11.45
C LEU A 146 0.55 4.06 10.58
N MET A 147 0.60 4.24 9.25
CA MET A 147 -0.31 3.63 8.29
C MET A 147 -0.15 2.10 8.18
N ASN A 148 1.01 1.55 8.51
CA ASN A 148 1.21 0.11 8.49
C ASN A 148 1.03 -0.52 9.89
N ALA A 149 1.60 0.07 10.95
CA ALA A 149 1.59 -0.52 12.27
C ALA A 149 0.22 -0.41 12.97
N ILE A 150 -0.48 0.73 12.83
CA ILE A 150 -1.75 0.93 13.53
C ILE A 150 -2.83 -0.05 13.06
N PRO A 151 -3.09 -0.28 11.75
CA PRO A 151 -4.05 -1.29 11.31
C PRO A 151 -3.71 -2.69 11.79
N ALA A 152 -2.41 -3.07 11.82
CA ALA A 152 -1.97 -4.35 12.37
C ALA A 152 -2.31 -4.48 13.85
N LYS A 153 -2.08 -3.43 14.66
CA LYS A 153 -2.43 -3.41 16.08
C LYS A 153 -3.94 -3.41 16.30
N VAL A 154 -4.71 -2.69 15.49
CA VAL A 154 -6.19 -2.72 15.53
C VAL A 154 -6.73 -4.12 15.19
N ALA A 155 -6.11 -4.81 14.25
CA ALA A 155 -6.45 -6.19 13.91
C ALA A 155 -6.18 -7.17 15.06
N GLY A 156 -5.29 -6.83 15.98
CA GLY A 156 -4.87 -7.66 17.10
C GLY A 156 -3.62 -8.49 16.83
N VAL A 157 -2.77 -8.10 15.87
CA VAL A 157 -1.47 -8.76 15.60
C VAL A 157 -0.62 -8.79 16.85
N GLY A 158 -0.12 -9.97 17.20
CA GLY A 158 0.64 -10.22 18.43
C GLY A 158 1.98 -9.50 18.46
N GLU A 159 2.72 -9.52 17.35
CA GLU A 159 4.04 -8.88 17.23
C GLU A 159 4.20 -8.16 15.89
N VAL A 160 4.59 -6.87 15.93
CA VAL A 160 4.92 -6.05 14.77
C VAL A 160 6.41 -5.74 14.79
N ILE A 161 7.15 -6.27 13.81
CA ILE A 161 8.59 -6.07 13.65
C ILE A 161 8.83 -5.06 12.54
N MET A 162 9.37 -3.90 12.87
CA MET A 162 9.74 -2.87 11.91
C MET A 162 11.19 -3.05 11.47
N VAL A 163 11.42 -2.92 10.15
CA VAL A 163 12.76 -2.80 9.58
C VAL A 163 12.85 -1.48 8.83
N THR A 164 13.96 -0.77 9.01
CA THR A 164 14.23 0.49 8.34
C THR A 164 15.73 0.64 8.07
N PRO A 165 16.17 0.94 6.84
CA PRO A 165 17.56 1.18 6.56
C PRO A 165 18.04 2.45 7.29
N THR A 166 19.24 2.40 7.82
CA THR A 166 19.90 3.53 8.51
C THR A 166 21.25 3.82 7.88
N PRO A 167 21.30 4.40 6.65
CA PRO A 167 22.54 4.65 5.97
C PRO A 167 23.52 5.45 6.85
N ASN A 168 24.77 4.99 6.94
CA ASN A 168 25.81 5.54 7.82
C ASN A 168 25.39 5.62 9.30
N GLY A 169 24.49 4.76 9.75
CA GLY A 169 23.97 4.73 11.12
C GLY A 169 22.99 5.86 11.47
N HIS A 170 22.54 6.66 10.47
CA HIS A 170 21.61 7.76 10.72
C HIS A 170 20.20 7.25 11.02
N ARG A 171 19.68 7.56 12.20
CA ARG A 171 18.34 7.19 12.67
C ARG A 171 17.45 8.42 12.69
N ASN A 172 16.30 8.36 11.99
CA ASN A 172 15.38 9.49 11.96
C ASN A 172 14.50 9.51 13.22
N ALA A 173 14.56 10.60 13.99
CA ALA A 173 13.81 10.74 15.24
C ALA A 173 12.29 10.67 15.06
N MET A 174 11.72 11.22 13.97
CA MET A 174 10.29 11.16 13.71
C MET A 174 9.82 9.72 13.38
N VAL A 175 10.63 8.92 12.68
CA VAL A 175 10.34 7.50 12.40
C VAL A 175 10.31 6.70 13.69
N LEU A 176 11.30 6.90 14.58
CA LEU A 176 11.36 6.22 15.88
C LEU A 176 10.19 6.64 16.79
N ALA A 177 9.87 7.92 16.83
CA ALA A 177 8.74 8.45 17.58
C ALA A 177 7.40 7.87 17.07
N ALA A 178 7.23 7.79 15.74
CA ALA A 178 6.06 7.16 15.13
C ALA A 178 5.96 5.67 15.50
N ALA A 179 7.09 4.94 15.55
CA ALA A 179 7.11 3.54 16.00
C ALA A 179 6.64 3.39 17.45
N ALA A 180 7.07 4.31 18.35
CA ALA A 180 6.61 4.34 19.73
C ALA A 180 5.09 4.59 19.84
N ILE A 181 4.57 5.59 19.10
CA ILE A 181 3.14 5.97 19.08
C ILE A 181 2.27 4.85 18.47
N ALA A 182 2.75 4.22 17.40
CA ALA A 182 2.00 3.17 16.68
C ALA A 182 2.00 1.82 17.43
N GLY A 183 2.85 1.65 18.45
CA GLY A 183 2.95 0.42 19.22
C GLY A 183 3.70 -0.70 18.50
N VAL A 184 4.73 -0.36 17.74
CA VAL A 184 5.70 -1.33 17.18
C VAL A 184 6.36 -2.10 18.33
N ASP A 185 6.61 -3.39 18.17
CA ASP A 185 7.19 -4.22 19.24
C ASP A 185 8.71 -4.28 19.14
N ARG A 186 9.26 -4.44 17.92
CA ARG A 186 10.70 -4.49 17.67
C ARG A 186 11.07 -3.67 16.44
N CYS A 187 12.26 -3.10 16.42
CA CYS A 187 12.77 -2.33 15.28
C CYS A 187 14.22 -2.69 15.00
N PHE A 188 14.53 -2.96 13.72
CA PHE A 188 15.88 -3.28 13.27
C PHE A 188 16.38 -2.28 12.23
N ALA A 189 17.63 -1.84 12.38
CA ALA A 189 18.34 -0.96 11.45
C ALA A 189 18.87 -1.75 10.24
N ILE A 190 17.96 -2.28 9.43
CA ILE A 190 18.24 -3.06 8.22
C ILE A 190 17.31 -2.64 7.09
N GLY A 191 17.74 -2.78 5.85
CA GLY A 191 16.96 -2.42 4.67
C GLY A 191 17.18 -3.36 3.50
N GLY A 192 16.69 -3.00 2.31
CA GLY A 192 16.90 -3.73 1.07
C GLY A 192 16.28 -5.12 1.00
N ALA A 193 16.69 -5.89 0.00
CA ALA A 193 16.21 -7.25 -0.21
C ALA A 193 16.60 -8.21 0.94
N GLN A 194 17.72 -7.97 1.61
CA GLN A 194 18.17 -8.76 2.76
C GLN A 194 17.22 -8.63 3.96
N ALA A 195 16.67 -7.45 4.21
CA ALA A 195 15.66 -7.26 5.26
C ALA A 195 14.37 -8.02 4.95
N VAL A 196 13.92 -7.99 3.68
CA VAL A 196 12.78 -8.80 3.22
C VAL A 196 13.06 -10.29 3.40
N GLY A 197 14.28 -10.75 3.07
CA GLY A 197 14.70 -12.14 3.28
C GLY A 197 14.68 -12.54 4.75
N ALA A 198 15.19 -11.68 5.64
CA ALA A 198 15.19 -11.93 7.08
C ALA A 198 13.77 -12.05 7.64
N LEU A 199 12.85 -11.16 7.23
CA LEU A 199 11.45 -11.22 7.65
C LEU A 199 10.74 -12.46 7.09
N ALA A 200 11.05 -12.87 5.85
CA ALA A 200 10.36 -13.98 5.19
C ALA A 200 10.80 -15.35 5.70
N TYR A 201 12.10 -15.55 5.88
CA TYR A 201 12.67 -16.86 6.21
C TYR A 201 13.02 -17.01 7.69
N GLY A 202 13.13 -15.90 8.41
CA GLY A 202 13.75 -15.86 9.72
C GLY A 202 15.27 -15.95 9.64
N THR A 203 15.91 -15.53 10.73
CA THR A 203 17.34 -15.72 10.99
C THR A 203 17.50 -16.13 12.45
N GLU A 204 18.73 -16.27 12.94
CA GLU A 204 19.00 -16.58 14.34
C GLU A 204 18.48 -15.47 15.29
N THR A 205 18.48 -14.22 14.81
CA THR A 205 18.08 -13.04 15.62
C THR A 205 16.67 -12.54 15.29
N ILE A 206 16.26 -12.59 14.02
CA ILE A 206 14.98 -12.05 13.55
C ILE A 206 14.02 -13.21 13.25
N PRO A 207 12.90 -13.32 13.95
CA PRO A 207 11.93 -14.38 13.67
C PRO A 207 11.21 -14.12 12.35
N ALA A 208 10.85 -15.21 11.62
CA ALA A 208 10.00 -15.12 10.44
C ALA A 208 8.63 -14.54 10.79
N VAL A 209 8.05 -13.84 9.81
CA VAL A 209 6.73 -13.21 9.94
C VAL A 209 5.71 -13.84 8.99
N ASP A 210 4.42 -13.63 9.26
CA ASP A 210 3.32 -14.15 8.42
C ASP A 210 3.04 -13.26 7.21
N LYS A 211 3.28 -11.96 7.33
CA LYS A 211 3.09 -10.98 6.26
C LYS A 211 4.13 -9.86 6.35
N ILE A 212 4.61 -9.39 5.19
CA ILE A 212 5.48 -8.22 5.05
C ILE A 212 4.68 -7.11 4.37
N VAL A 213 4.58 -5.96 5.02
CA VAL A 213 3.87 -4.77 4.53
C VAL A 213 4.81 -3.56 4.44
N GLY A 214 4.42 -2.58 3.66
CA GLY A 214 5.16 -1.33 3.48
C GLY A 214 5.87 -1.23 2.13
N PRO A 215 5.99 0.00 1.59
CA PRO A 215 6.65 0.28 0.34
C PRO A 215 8.19 0.19 0.45
N GLY A 216 8.85 0.01 -0.67
CA GLY A 216 10.31 0.00 -0.75
C GLY A 216 10.80 0.28 -2.17
N ASN A 217 12.11 0.36 -2.35
CA ASN A 217 12.71 0.54 -3.66
C ASN A 217 12.53 -0.71 -4.56
N ALA A 218 13.01 -0.64 -5.80
CA ALA A 218 12.88 -1.72 -6.78
C ALA A 218 13.44 -3.07 -6.29
N TYR A 219 14.52 -3.09 -5.50
CA TYR A 219 15.06 -4.32 -4.90
C TYR A 219 14.14 -4.93 -3.85
N VAL A 220 13.50 -4.08 -3.04
CA VAL A 220 12.51 -4.49 -2.03
C VAL A 220 11.25 -5.03 -2.73
N ALA A 221 10.78 -4.35 -3.77
CA ALA A 221 9.64 -4.81 -4.56
C ALA A 221 9.92 -6.17 -5.24
N ALA A 222 11.10 -6.34 -5.85
CA ALA A 222 11.53 -7.61 -6.42
C ALA A 222 11.63 -8.72 -5.35
N ALA A 223 12.21 -8.41 -4.19
CA ALA A 223 12.30 -9.35 -3.08
C ALA A 223 10.91 -9.76 -2.54
N LYS A 224 10.00 -8.80 -2.31
CA LYS A 224 8.61 -9.08 -1.88
C LYS A 224 7.90 -10.01 -2.87
N ARG A 225 8.02 -9.75 -4.17
CA ARG A 225 7.43 -10.61 -5.22
C ARG A 225 7.94 -12.05 -5.13
N ARG A 226 9.24 -12.23 -4.88
CA ARG A 226 9.88 -13.55 -4.84
C ARG A 226 9.57 -14.34 -3.57
N VAL A 227 9.34 -13.69 -2.44
CA VAL A 227 9.01 -14.37 -1.19
C VAL A 227 7.51 -14.65 -1.04
N PHE A 228 6.68 -14.08 -1.91
CA PHE A 228 5.23 -14.33 -1.89
C PHE A 228 4.95 -15.83 -2.08
N GLY A 229 4.13 -16.39 -1.19
CA GLY A 229 3.86 -17.82 -1.08
C GLY A 229 4.65 -18.49 0.05
N THR A 230 5.83 -17.97 0.44
CA THR A 230 6.49 -18.33 1.71
C THR A 230 5.96 -17.43 2.83
N VAL A 231 5.76 -16.17 2.55
CA VAL A 231 5.19 -15.15 3.43
C VAL A 231 4.13 -14.36 2.65
N GLY A 232 3.11 -13.84 3.31
CA GLY A 232 2.17 -12.91 2.70
C GLY A 232 2.82 -11.56 2.44
N ILE A 233 2.30 -10.82 1.46
CA ILE A 233 2.68 -9.42 1.24
C ILE A 233 1.41 -8.56 1.13
N ASP A 234 1.55 -7.24 1.29
CA ASP A 234 0.49 -6.28 0.98
C ASP A 234 0.27 -6.18 -0.53
N MET A 235 1.21 -5.53 -1.23
CA MET A 235 1.17 -5.31 -2.68
C MET A 235 2.57 -5.10 -3.22
N ILE A 236 2.69 -5.05 -4.55
CA ILE A 236 3.88 -4.59 -5.26
C ILE A 236 3.62 -3.14 -5.66
N ALA A 237 4.27 -2.21 -4.98
CA ALA A 237 4.14 -0.79 -5.29
C ALA A 237 4.95 -0.41 -6.53
N GLY A 238 4.33 0.35 -7.41
CA GLY A 238 4.97 1.12 -8.48
C GLY A 238 5.21 2.57 -8.06
N PRO A 239 5.59 3.45 -9.00
CA PRO A 239 5.61 4.89 -8.77
C PRO A 239 4.23 5.42 -8.39
N SER A 240 4.21 6.47 -7.58
CA SER A 240 2.96 7.07 -7.10
C SER A 240 2.20 7.79 -8.22
N GLU A 241 0.87 7.84 -8.09
CA GLU A 241 -0.03 8.32 -9.13
C GLU A 241 -1.13 9.22 -8.55
N ILE A 242 -1.36 10.38 -9.16
CA ILE A 242 -2.56 11.19 -8.90
C ILE A 242 -3.34 11.44 -10.19
N LEU A 243 -4.66 11.30 -10.09
CA LEU A 243 -5.60 11.73 -11.10
C LEU A 243 -6.58 12.71 -10.46
N VAL A 244 -6.68 13.90 -11.04
CA VAL A 244 -7.65 14.90 -10.63
C VAL A 244 -8.76 14.99 -11.68
N ILE A 245 -10.02 14.84 -11.25
CA ILE A 245 -11.21 15.21 -12.03
C ILE A 245 -11.68 16.57 -11.51
N CYS A 246 -11.73 17.58 -12.37
CA CYS A 246 -12.15 18.94 -11.97
C CYS A 246 -13.25 19.48 -12.88
N ASP A 247 -14.25 20.12 -12.28
CA ASP A 247 -15.35 20.80 -13.00
C ASP A 247 -14.99 22.22 -13.50
N GLY A 248 -13.73 22.66 -13.26
CA GLY A 248 -13.25 23.98 -13.65
C GLY A 248 -13.54 25.10 -12.65
N LYS A 249 -14.02 24.77 -11.44
CA LYS A 249 -14.38 25.77 -10.40
C LYS A 249 -13.35 25.92 -9.30
N THR A 250 -12.53 24.93 -9.06
CA THR A 250 -11.44 24.97 -8.07
C THR A 250 -10.37 25.97 -8.51
N GLN A 251 -9.72 26.63 -7.57
CA GLN A 251 -8.65 27.58 -7.93
C GLN A 251 -7.49 26.84 -8.64
N PRO A 252 -7.03 27.34 -9.82
CA PRO A 252 -5.98 26.66 -10.60
C PRO A 252 -4.67 26.44 -9.83
N ASP A 253 -4.32 27.34 -8.91
CA ASP A 253 -3.10 27.18 -8.08
C ASP A 253 -3.21 25.98 -7.14
N TRP A 254 -4.41 25.62 -6.64
CA TRP A 254 -4.62 24.45 -5.80
C TRP A 254 -4.40 23.18 -6.59
N ILE A 255 -5.03 23.06 -7.77
CA ILE A 255 -4.84 21.90 -8.65
C ILE A 255 -3.36 21.75 -9.07
N ALA A 256 -2.68 22.85 -9.37
CA ALA A 256 -1.25 22.79 -9.67
C ALA A 256 -0.42 22.25 -8.50
N MET A 257 -0.78 22.62 -7.25
CA MET A 257 -0.12 22.09 -6.06
C MET A 257 -0.46 20.62 -5.80
N ASP A 258 -1.70 20.18 -6.04
CA ASP A 258 -2.09 18.78 -5.93
C ASP A 258 -1.34 17.90 -6.95
N LEU A 259 -1.13 18.39 -8.18
CA LEU A 259 -0.27 17.71 -9.15
C LEU A 259 1.21 17.68 -8.71
N PHE A 260 1.69 18.74 -8.04
CA PHE A 260 3.07 18.80 -7.55
C PHE A 260 3.30 17.92 -6.34
N SER A 261 2.32 17.79 -5.43
CA SER A 261 2.45 16.94 -4.24
C SER A 261 2.76 15.50 -4.61
N GLN A 262 2.21 15.02 -5.73
CA GLN A 262 2.53 13.72 -6.27
C GLN A 262 3.84 13.72 -7.07
N ALA A 263 4.00 14.69 -7.96
CA ALA A 263 5.15 14.76 -8.88
C ALA A 263 6.50 14.94 -8.14
N GLU A 264 6.50 15.48 -6.92
CA GLU A 264 7.72 15.65 -6.13
C GLU A 264 8.26 14.35 -5.52
N HIS A 265 7.48 13.28 -5.50
CA HIS A 265 7.90 12.00 -4.91
C HIS A 265 9.05 11.37 -5.70
N ASP A 266 8.91 11.28 -7.03
CA ASP A 266 9.90 10.67 -7.92
C ASP A 266 9.73 11.16 -9.36
N GLU A 267 10.76 11.07 -10.19
CA GLU A 267 10.72 11.42 -11.60
C GLU A 267 9.74 10.56 -12.42
N LEU A 268 9.42 9.36 -11.92
CA LEU A 268 8.48 8.42 -12.54
C LEU A 268 7.04 8.57 -12.01
N ALA A 269 6.79 9.45 -11.03
CA ALA A 269 5.46 9.71 -10.53
C ALA A 269 4.55 10.23 -11.65
N GLN A 270 3.25 9.88 -11.59
CA GLN A 270 2.28 10.27 -12.60
C GLN A 270 1.28 11.29 -12.05
N ALA A 271 1.06 12.40 -12.77
CA ALA A 271 0.13 13.45 -12.38
C ALA A 271 -0.76 13.86 -13.56
N ILE A 272 -2.06 13.55 -13.49
CA ILE A 272 -3.02 13.75 -14.59
C ILE A 272 -4.20 14.60 -14.11
N LEU A 273 -4.61 15.56 -14.93
CA LEU A 273 -5.85 16.34 -14.74
C LEU A 273 -6.83 16.07 -15.87
N LEU A 274 -8.08 15.78 -15.55
CA LEU A 274 -9.23 15.70 -16.47
C LEU A 274 -10.17 16.89 -16.21
N CYS A 275 -10.46 17.70 -17.23
CA CYS A 275 -11.39 18.81 -17.09
C CYS A 275 -12.13 19.07 -18.42
N PRO A 276 -13.44 19.41 -18.41
CA PRO A 276 -14.20 19.74 -19.62
C PRO A 276 -13.99 21.17 -20.09
N ASP A 277 -13.26 22.02 -19.36
CA ASP A 277 -13.02 23.42 -19.71
C ASP A 277 -11.56 23.65 -20.18
N ALA A 278 -11.39 23.92 -21.48
CA ALA A 278 -10.07 24.19 -22.06
C ALA A 278 -9.40 25.45 -21.48
N LYS A 279 -10.19 26.49 -21.16
CA LYS A 279 -9.64 27.73 -20.58
C LYS A 279 -9.14 27.48 -19.14
N TYR A 280 -9.83 26.62 -18.41
CA TYR A 280 -9.39 26.22 -17.10
C TYR A 280 -8.08 25.42 -17.14
N LEU A 281 -7.94 24.50 -18.10
CA LEU A 281 -6.67 23.79 -18.30
C LEU A 281 -5.52 24.75 -18.62
N ASP A 282 -5.78 25.82 -19.38
CA ASP A 282 -4.77 26.87 -19.66
C ASP A 282 -4.41 27.67 -18.39
N ALA A 283 -5.39 27.94 -17.53
CA ALA A 283 -5.14 28.58 -16.23
C ALA A 283 -4.30 27.69 -15.29
N VAL A 284 -4.55 26.38 -15.27
CA VAL A 284 -3.73 25.42 -14.50
C VAL A 284 -2.31 25.37 -15.05
N GLN A 285 -2.12 25.35 -16.38
CA GLN A 285 -0.79 25.43 -16.98
C GLN A 285 -0.05 26.70 -16.56
N ALA A 286 -0.73 27.85 -16.56
CA ALA A 286 -0.13 29.12 -16.12
C ALA A 286 0.24 29.07 -14.63
N SER A 287 -0.55 28.40 -13.80
CA SER A 287 -0.24 28.17 -12.38
C SER A 287 0.97 27.25 -12.21
N ILE A 288 1.08 26.17 -12.99
CA ILE A 288 2.25 25.30 -13.02
C ILE A 288 3.52 26.12 -13.35
N ASP A 289 3.50 26.92 -14.41
CA ASP A 289 4.65 27.73 -14.83
C ASP A 289 5.04 28.79 -13.78
N LYS A 290 4.05 29.34 -13.07
CA LYS A 290 4.24 30.32 -11.99
C LYS A 290 4.84 29.70 -10.73
N LEU A 291 4.32 28.55 -10.31
CA LEU A 291 4.60 27.97 -9.00
C LEU A 291 5.82 27.04 -9.00
N LEU A 292 6.06 26.30 -10.08
CA LEU A 292 7.15 25.33 -10.17
C LEU A 292 8.53 25.90 -9.80
N PRO A 293 8.92 27.12 -10.24
CA PRO A 293 10.23 27.69 -9.87
C PRO A 293 10.39 27.93 -8.37
N THR A 294 9.30 27.95 -7.60
CA THR A 294 9.33 28.18 -6.14
C THR A 294 9.47 26.89 -5.35
N MET A 295 9.41 25.74 -5.99
CA MET A 295 9.44 24.45 -5.32
C MET A 295 10.87 23.98 -5.02
N PRO A 296 11.15 23.49 -3.81
CA PRO A 296 12.48 22.96 -3.46
C PRO A 296 12.94 21.81 -4.36
N ARG A 297 11.96 20.98 -4.83
CA ARG A 297 12.21 19.80 -5.70
C ARG A 297 11.80 20.05 -7.15
N ALA A 298 11.92 21.29 -7.64
CA ALA A 298 11.45 21.73 -8.95
C ALA A 298 11.91 20.83 -10.12
N GLU A 299 13.14 20.29 -10.08
CA GLU A 299 13.68 19.45 -11.17
C GLU A 299 13.00 18.08 -11.21
N ILE A 300 12.71 17.47 -10.08
CA ILE A 300 11.98 16.19 -9.98
C ILE A 300 10.55 16.41 -10.51
N ILE A 301 9.86 17.44 -9.98
CA ILE A 301 8.51 17.79 -10.42
C ILE A 301 8.47 18.05 -11.93
N ARG A 302 9.43 18.81 -12.46
CA ARG A 302 9.51 19.11 -13.89
C ARG A 302 9.66 17.85 -14.74
N THR A 303 10.52 16.94 -14.33
CA THR A 303 10.76 15.68 -15.04
C THR A 303 9.50 14.80 -15.02
N SER A 304 8.90 14.62 -13.85
CA SER A 304 7.66 13.86 -13.68
C SER A 304 6.54 14.44 -14.55
N LEU A 305 6.26 15.75 -14.47
CA LEU A 305 5.21 16.39 -15.28
C LEU A 305 5.48 16.31 -16.78
N ARG A 306 6.73 16.45 -17.24
CA ARG A 306 7.10 16.37 -18.65
C ARG A 306 6.87 14.97 -19.21
N ASP A 307 7.31 13.95 -18.50
CA ASP A 307 7.40 12.57 -19.00
C ASP A 307 6.15 11.75 -18.66
N ARG A 308 5.48 12.06 -17.55
CA ARG A 308 4.37 11.28 -16.99
C ARG A 308 3.11 12.11 -16.70
N GLY A 309 3.17 13.43 -16.84
CA GLY A 309 2.04 14.31 -16.59
C GLY A 309 1.17 14.53 -17.82
N ALA A 310 -0.15 14.80 -17.60
CA ALA A 310 -1.05 15.22 -18.66
C ALA A 310 -2.17 16.14 -18.17
N LEU A 311 -2.51 17.14 -19.00
CA LEU A 311 -3.73 17.93 -18.89
C LEU A 311 -4.67 17.52 -20.02
N ILE A 312 -5.80 16.91 -19.70
CA ILE A 312 -6.69 16.25 -20.66
C ILE A 312 -8.02 16.97 -20.73
N LEU A 313 -8.33 17.50 -21.91
CA LEU A 313 -9.65 18.02 -22.21
C LEU A 313 -10.60 16.87 -22.47
N VAL A 314 -11.68 16.81 -21.71
CA VAL A 314 -12.76 15.82 -21.87
C VAL A 314 -14.05 16.51 -22.31
N ARG A 315 -15.02 15.74 -22.78
CA ARG A 315 -16.32 16.29 -23.23
C ARG A 315 -17.18 16.75 -22.06
N ASP A 316 -17.16 15.96 -20.99
CA ASP A 316 -17.94 16.16 -19.78
C ASP A 316 -17.35 15.32 -18.61
N LEU A 317 -17.94 15.46 -17.43
CA LEU A 317 -17.50 14.72 -16.23
C LEU A 317 -17.85 13.22 -16.28
N PHE A 318 -18.85 12.79 -17.06
CA PHE A 318 -19.13 11.35 -17.26
C PHE A 318 -17.99 10.70 -18.03
N GLU A 319 -17.48 11.37 -19.07
CA GLU A 319 -16.29 10.90 -19.78
C GLU A 319 -15.05 10.92 -18.89
N ALA A 320 -14.89 11.95 -18.04
CA ALA A 320 -13.81 11.98 -17.04
C ALA A 320 -13.84 10.75 -16.14
N CYS A 321 -15.01 10.38 -15.61
CA CYS A 321 -15.18 9.17 -14.79
C CYS A 321 -14.85 7.91 -15.60
N ALA A 322 -15.26 7.82 -16.86
CA ALA A 322 -14.95 6.66 -17.71
C ALA A 322 -13.45 6.53 -17.98
N ILE A 323 -12.76 7.64 -18.22
CA ILE A 323 -11.30 7.69 -18.41
C ILE A 323 -10.61 7.36 -17.08
N SER A 324 -11.06 7.89 -15.95
CA SER A 324 -10.55 7.56 -14.62
C SER A 324 -10.60 6.06 -14.36
N ASN A 325 -11.72 5.39 -14.66
CA ASN A 325 -11.85 3.95 -14.52
C ASN A 325 -10.89 3.15 -15.44
N LYS A 326 -10.50 3.70 -16.58
CA LYS A 326 -9.48 3.09 -17.45
C LYS A 326 -8.07 3.27 -16.86
N ILE A 327 -7.80 4.43 -16.28
CA ILE A 327 -6.52 4.76 -15.63
C ILE A 327 -6.38 3.92 -14.36
N ALA A 328 -7.44 3.82 -13.56
CA ALA A 328 -7.47 3.15 -12.25
C ALA A 328 -6.35 3.66 -11.33
N PRO A 329 -6.34 4.96 -11.00
CA PRO A 329 -5.22 5.61 -10.31
C PRO A 329 -5.10 5.17 -8.86
N GLU A 330 -3.92 5.39 -8.29
CA GLU A 330 -3.67 5.30 -6.85
C GLU A 330 -4.52 6.32 -6.08
N HIS A 331 -4.30 7.61 -6.35
CA HIS A 331 -5.07 8.72 -5.76
C HIS A 331 -6.01 9.31 -6.81
N LEU A 332 -7.29 9.40 -6.49
CA LEU A 332 -8.31 10.05 -7.31
C LEU A 332 -8.91 11.23 -6.57
N GLU A 333 -8.63 12.44 -7.00
CA GLU A 333 -9.31 13.64 -6.53
C GLU A 333 -10.51 13.96 -7.40
N VAL A 334 -11.69 14.11 -6.80
CA VAL A 334 -12.92 14.59 -7.43
C VAL A 334 -13.14 16.02 -6.97
N SER A 335 -12.39 16.95 -7.57
CA SER A 335 -12.38 18.38 -7.23
C SER A 335 -13.54 19.11 -7.92
N CYS A 336 -14.76 18.70 -7.58
CA CYS A 336 -16.02 19.19 -8.13
C CYS A 336 -16.89 19.79 -7.03
N GLU A 337 -17.85 20.63 -7.40
CA GLU A 337 -18.77 21.29 -6.47
C GLU A 337 -19.68 20.27 -5.75
N HIS A 338 -20.12 19.21 -6.47
CA HIS A 338 -20.98 18.13 -5.94
C HIS A 338 -20.30 16.76 -6.17
N PRO A 339 -19.27 16.41 -5.39
CA PRO A 339 -18.45 15.22 -5.67
C PRO A 339 -19.22 13.91 -5.48
N GLU A 340 -20.25 13.88 -4.63
CA GLU A 340 -21.08 12.71 -4.35
C GLU A 340 -21.84 12.21 -5.59
N GLU A 341 -22.18 13.11 -6.52
CA GLU A 341 -22.89 12.77 -7.75
C GLU A 341 -22.07 11.87 -8.67
N TRP A 342 -20.74 11.92 -8.55
CA TRP A 342 -19.81 11.18 -9.38
C TRP A 342 -19.40 9.81 -8.83
N LEU A 343 -19.58 9.57 -7.51
CA LEU A 343 -19.22 8.29 -6.88
C LEU A 343 -19.82 7.06 -7.57
N PRO A 344 -21.11 7.05 -8.01
CA PRO A 344 -21.68 5.88 -8.67
C PRO A 344 -21.01 5.53 -10.01
N HIS A 345 -20.26 6.47 -10.59
CA HIS A 345 -19.58 6.33 -11.87
C HIS A 345 -18.09 5.98 -11.73
N LEU A 346 -17.55 5.99 -10.49
CA LEU A 346 -16.16 5.70 -10.16
C LEU A 346 -16.03 4.31 -9.55
N ARG A 347 -15.20 3.46 -10.12
CA ARG A 347 -15.08 2.05 -9.73
C ARG A 347 -13.67 1.64 -9.34
N HIS A 348 -12.65 2.31 -9.86
CA HIS A 348 -11.27 1.89 -9.77
C HIS A 348 -10.39 3.05 -9.34
N ALA A 349 -10.12 3.13 -8.04
CA ALA A 349 -9.16 4.04 -7.45
C ALA A 349 -8.64 3.43 -6.15
N GLY A 350 -7.40 3.73 -5.79
CA GLY A 350 -6.87 3.35 -4.49
C GLY A 350 -7.56 4.13 -3.38
N ALA A 351 -7.61 5.46 -3.50
CA ALA A 351 -8.39 6.34 -2.61
C ALA A 351 -9.14 7.39 -3.44
N ILE A 352 -10.31 7.83 -2.94
CA ILE A 352 -11.13 8.87 -3.58
C ILE A 352 -11.24 10.06 -2.62
N PHE A 353 -10.71 11.21 -3.04
CA PHE A 353 -10.72 12.47 -2.32
C PHE A 353 -11.84 13.35 -2.86
N MET A 354 -12.81 13.70 -2.01
CA MET A 354 -14.06 14.28 -2.45
C MET A 354 -14.14 15.78 -2.15
N GLY A 355 -14.26 16.58 -3.22
CA GLY A 355 -14.43 18.04 -3.14
C GLY A 355 -13.10 18.80 -3.07
N GLN A 356 -13.18 20.08 -3.40
CA GLN A 356 -12.01 20.98 -3.57
C GLN A 356 -11.13 21.16 -2.32
N HIS A 357 -11.61 20.79 -1.14
CA HIS A 357 -10.87 20.90 0.12
C HIS A 357 -10.18 19.59 0.54
N SER A 358 -10.32 18.54 -0.26
CA SER A 358 -9.80 17.21 0.05
C SER A 358 -8.58 16.92 -0.79
N SER A 359 -7.46 17.59 -0.49
CA SER A 359 -6.19 17.32 -1.18
C SER A 359 -5.59 15.97 -0.76
N GLU A 360 -4.80 15.36 -1.66
CA GLU A 360 -4.03 14.13 -1.41
C GLU A 360 -3.26 14.20 -0.08
N SER A 361 -2.54 15.30 0.15
CA SER A 361 -1.70 15.46 1.34
C SER A 361 -2.48 15.38 2.66
N LEU A 362 -3.75 15.78 2.71
CA LEU A 362 -4.57 15.60 3.91
C LEU A 362 -4.86 14.13 4.18
N GLY A 363 -5.15 13.34 3.13
CA GLY A 363 -5.35 11.90 3.25
C GLY A 363 -4.09 11.18 3.65
N ASP A 364 -3.00 11.47 2.99
CA ASP A 364 -1.72 10.79 3.19
C ASP A 364 -1.13 10.98 4.58
N TYR A 365 -1.38 12.13 5.19
CA TYR A 365 -0.78 12.41 6.50
C TYR A 365 -1.73 12.25 7.68
N CYS A 366 -3.01 12.65 7.56
CA CYS A 366 -3.79 12.82 8.77
C CYS A 366 -5.31 12.61 8.67
N ALA A 367 -5.91 12.38 7.51
CA ALA A 367 -7.36 12.21 7.41
C ALA A 367 -7.86 10.92 8.09
N GLY A 368 -7.05 9.87 8.11
CA GLY A 368 -7.37 8.60 8.76
C GLY A 368 -7.34 7.36 7.86
N PRO A 369 -7.84 7.39 6.62
CA PRO A 369 -7.64 6.30 5.66
C PRO A 369 -6.17 6.00 5.40
N ASN A 370 -5.90 4.78 4.93
CA ASN A 370 -4.52 4.34 4.68
C ASN A 370 -3.98 4.90 3.37
N HIS A 371 -2.73 5.33 3.37
CA HIS A 371 -2.02 5.78 2.17
C HIS A 371 -1.19 4.68 1.49
N VAL A 372 -1.18 3.46 2.00
CA VAL A 372 -0.58 2.32 1.30
C VAL A 372 -1.61 1.81 0.31
N LEU A 373 -1.52 2.31 -0.91
CA LEU A 373 -2.52 2.21 -1.95
C LEU A 373 -2.03 1.38 -3.14
N PRO A 374 -2.95 0.73 -3.88
CA PRO A 374 -2.60 0.02 -5.10
C PRO A 374 -2.21 0.99 -6.20
N THR A 375 -1.01 0.83 -6.76
CA THR A 375 -0.44 1.60 -7.86
C THR A 375 -0.50 0.83 -9.18
N SER A 376 -0.04 1.43 -10.27
CA SER A 376 0.14 0.77 -11.57
C SER A 376 -1.12 0.05 -12.05
N ARG A 377 -2.26 0.73 -11.91
CA ARG A 377 -3.59 0.25 -12.32
C ARG A 377 -4.10 -0.97 -11.54
N THR A 378 -3.46 -1.36 -10.45
CA THR A 378 -3.90 -2.51 -9.64
C THR A 378 -5.14 -2.21 -8.81
N ALA A 379 -5.55 -0.95 -8.66
CA ALA A 379 -6.82 -0.55 -8.03
C ALA A 379 -8.07 -1.19 -8.67
N ARG A 380 -7.93 -1.84 -9.84
CA ARG A 380 -8.99 -2.63 -10.46
C ARG A 380 -9.29 -3.95 -9.75
N PHE A 381 -8.35 -4.47 -8.93
CA PHE A 381 -8.46 -5.74 -8.23
C PHE A 381 -7.80 -5.76 -6.84
N SER A 382 -7.14 -4.69 -6.46
CA SER A 382 -6.53 -4.51 -5.13
C SER A 382 -7.17 -3.35 -4.39
N SER A 383 -7.03 -3.35 -3.07
CA SER A 383 -7.55 -2.33 -2.17
C SER A 383 -6.44 -1.69 -1.36
N PRO A 384 -6.68 -0.52 -0.73
CA PRO A 384 -5.78 0.03 0.29
C PRO A 384 -5.47 -0.98 1.38
N LEU A 385 -4.29 -0.86 1.99
CA LEU A 385 -3.97 -1.63 3.18
C LEU A 385 -4.97 -1.32 4.30
N GLY A 386 -5.51 -2.35 4.92
CA GLY A 386 -6.51 -2.21 5.97
C GLY A 386 -6.41 -3.30 7.02
N VAL A 387 -7.29 -3.26 8.00
CA VAL A 387 -7.37 -4.27 9.06
C VAL A 387 -7.59 -5.68 8.49
N TYR A 388 -8.29 -5.78 7.36
CA TYR A 388 -8.57 -7.04 6.66
C TYR A 388 -7.29 -7.78 6.22
N ASP A 389 -6.21 -7.04 5.96
CA ASP A 389 -4.93 -7.60 5.53
C ASP A 389 -4.18 -8.31 6.65
N PHE A 390 -4.53 -8.01 7.88
CA PHE A 390 -3.95 -8.55 9.10
C PHE A 390 -4.85 -9.56 9.80
N GLN A 391 -6.00 -9.91 9.20
CA GLN A 391 -6.94 -10.90 9.70
C GLN A 391 -7.10 -12.07 8.74
N LYS A 392 -7.11 -13.29 9.27
CA LYS A 392 -7.44 -14.53 8.54
C LYS A 392 -8.88 -14.92 8.79
N ARG A 393 -9.48 -15.58 7.82
CA ARG A 393 -10.84 -16.11 7.88
C ARG A 393 -10.80 -17.61 7.65
N SER A 394 -11.25 -18.39 8.64
CA SER A 394 -11.37 -19.84 8.54
C SER A 394 -12.84 -20.24 8.57
N SER A 395 -13.26 -21.09 7.66
CA SER A 395 -14.64 -21.62 7.66
C SER A 395 -14.86 -22.51 8.86
N LEU A 396 -15.96 -22.32 9.57
CA LEU A 396 -16.45 -23.18 10.62
C LEU A 396 -17.59 -24.03 10.05
N ILE A 397 -17.41 -25.35 10.10
CA ILE A 397 -18.38 -26.32 9.60
C ILE A 397 -18.64 -27.35 10.71
N HIS A 398 -19.85 -27.35 11.25
CA HIS A 398 -20.31 -28.34 12.21
C HIS A 398 -21.63 -28.94 11.69
N VAL A 399 -21.52 -30.08 11.02
CA VAL A 399 -22.69 -30.81 10.50
C VAL A 399 -23.33 -31.59 11.62
N SER A 400 -24.62 -31.42 11.86
CA SER A 400 -25.43 -32.20 12.80
C SER A 400 -25.63 -33.64 12.32
N ALA A 401 -26.05 -34.54 13.20
CA ALA A 401 -26.41 -35.91 12.81
C ALA A 401 -27.52 -35.92 11.79
N ALA A 402 -28.55 -35.05 11.91
CA ALA A 402 -29.63 -34.92 10.95
C ALA A 402 -29.14 -34.34 9.62
N GLY A 403 -28.32 -33.31 9.63
CA GLY A 403 -27.70 -32.72 8.45
C GLY A 403 -26.81 -33.72 7.69
N ALA A 404 -26.09 -34.59 8.41
CA ALA A 404 -25.27 -35.63 7.81
C ALA A 404 -26.10 -36.61 6.94
N GLN A 405 -27.34 -36.90 7.33
CA GLN A 405 -28.21 -37.78 6.52
C GLN A 405 -28.56 -37.21 5.16
N THR A 406 -28.69 -35.88 5.05
CA THR A 406 -28.98 -35.21 3.79
C THR A 406 -27.69 -34.91 3.01
N LEU A 407 -26.73 -34.22 3.65
CA LEU A 407 -25.49 -33.79 3.02
C LEU A 407 -24.58 -34.97 2.65
N GLY A 408 -24.61 -36.05 3.45
CA GLY A 408 -23.80 -37.24 3.19
C GLY A 408 -24.19 -37.95 1.90
N LYS A 409 -25.52 -38.01 1.58
CA LYS A 409 -25.99 -38.55 0.29
C LYS A 409 -25.51 -37.69 -0.88
N VAL A 410 -25.62 -36.36 -0.77
CA VAL A 410 -25.19 -35.44 -1.80
C VAL A 410 -23.67 -35.54 -2.01
N ALA A 411 -22.88 -35.52 -0.92
CA ALA A 411 -21.44 -35.62 -1.00
C ALA A 411 -20.97 -36.95 -1.60
N ASN A 412 -21.66 -38.07 -1.28
CA ASN A 412 -21.38 -39.37 -1.89
C ASN A 412 -21.55 -39.34 -3.42
N GLU A 413 -22.70 -38.86 -3.92
CA GLU A 413 -22.95 -38.81 -5.37
C GLU A 413 -21.95 -37.91 -6.11
N LEU A 414 -21.65 -36.73 -5.54
CA LEU A 414 -20.69 -35.84 -6.16
C LEU A 414 -19.28 -36.45 -6.19
N ALA A 415 -18.82 -37.02 -5.07
CA ALA A 415 -17.51 -37.65 -5.00
C ALA A 415 -17.36 -38.86 -5.94
N LEU A 416 -18.39 -39.67 -6.10
CA LEU A 416 -18.41 -40.76 -7.09
C LEU A 416 -18.35 -40.22 -8.52
N GLY A 417 -19.07 -39.12 -8.81
CA GLY A 417 -19.03 -38.47 -10.12
C GLY A 417 -17.62 -37.92 -10.46
N GLU A 418 -16.84 -37.53 -9.45
CA GLU A 418 -15.44 -37.08 -9.58
C GLU A 418 -14.44 -38.24 -9.55
N GLY A 419 -14.89 -39.49 -9.35
CA GLY A 419 -14.02 -40.66 -9.22
C GLY A 419 -13.25 -40.72 -7.90
N LEU A 420 -13.74 -40.04 -6.85
CA LEU A 420 -13.09 -39.96 -5.55
C LEU A 420 -13.75 -40.87 -4.52
N GLU A 421 -13.53 -42.19 -4.62
CA GLU A 421 -14.17 -43.22 -3.79
C GLU A 421 -13.96 -43.05 -2.30
N ALA A 422 -12.76 -42.61 -1.86
CA ALA A 422 -12.49 -42.38 -0.45
C ALA A 422 -13.33 -41.22 0.12
N HIS A 423 -13.56 -40.17 -0.66
CA HIS A 423 -14.44 -39.05 -0.27
C HIS A 423 -15.92 -39.55 -0.20
N ALA A 424 -16.35 -40.30 -1.19
CA ALA A 424 -17.68 -40.91 -1.19
C ALA A 424 -17.89 -41.82 0.04
N ALA A 425 -16.94 -42.71 0.32
CA ALA A 425 -16.99 -43.58 1.49
C ALA A 425 -16.97 -42.78 2.81
N SER A 426 -16.19 -41.72 2.91
CA SER A 426 -16.16 -40.85 4.10
C SER A 426 -17.56 -40.25 4.37
N ALA A 427 -18.29 -39.84 3.35
CA ALA A 427 -19.64 -39.35 3.48
C ALA A 427 -20.63 -40.49 3.87
N ARG A 428 -20.55 -41.64 3.21
CA ARG A 428 -21.43 -42.82 3.47
C ARG A 428 -21.30 -43.32 4.92
N TYR A 429 -20.11 -43.36 5.50
CA TYR A 429 -19.92 -43.82 6.88
C TYR A 429 -20.60 -42.93 7.94
N ARG A 430 -21.11 -41.77 7.56
CA ARG A 430 -21.89 -40.86 8.40
C ARG A 430 -23.40 -40.96 8.19
N LEU A 431 -23.84 -41.78 7.25
CA LEU A 431 -25.24 -42.15 7.05
C LEU A 431 -25.58 -43.29 8.00
N THR A 432 -26.40 -43.05 9.02
CA THR A 432 -26.83 -44.04 10.03
C THR A 432 -28.22 -44.49 9.78
#